data_8a063656dd9e3550b5891ae4b42dace7
#
_entry.id   8a063656dd9e3550b5891ae4b42dace7
#
_cell.length_a   1.000
_cell.length_b   1.000
_cell.length_c   1.000
_cell.angle_alpha   90.00
_cell.angle_beta   90.00
_cell.angle_gamma   90.00
#
_symmetry.space_group_name_H-M   'P 1'
#
loop_
_entity.id
_entity.type
_entity.pdbx_description
1 polymer ?
#
loop_
_entity_poly.entity_id
_entity_poly.type
_entity_poly.pdbx_seq_one_letter_code
_entity_poly.pdbx_strand_id
1 'polypeptide(L)'
;MGPKYHRTATLLGMLMPLLIAAALGACHQSAPETVTLNYLRLGWIPPYELPATEALSRKFTRETGVGLRHLRGAQEETLDQLTLTRQLLQEGGSGPDVLQIDVTWLGVLQGDLTDLRPYFAAESSSMGPTVASTYIVGGKVVAIPYQNQVGVLEYRADLLREYGYDHPPRTWEELERMAVRIQTSERVKGKEDFWGYVWPGAAAESLTCNALEWQVAEGGGRIIESDGTISVNNPAAIRAWQRARRWIGWISPPSTAEYREIDSTNVFDSGRAVFARDWGGEPGGFSTNGEQLRLLHWGGKLPIGEVGYTTLPGGSTASAGTLGGLGLAVSRYSLHPREDAALIRFLLREQIESFEKGTVPNLSTQVVVYDVAPIVDSHNNSEKSGPLKAIVISRPSNVAAHSYEQVTRAYFGAVHSVLTGQRHAPEGAAELEKDLVKITGFRTGPPAKD
;
A
#
# COMPACT_ATOMS: atom_id res chain seq x y z
N MET A 1 19.27 -84.45 50.64
CA MET A 1 20.55 -85.18 50.38
C MET A 1 21.51 -84.10 49.85
N GLY A 2 22.50 -83.73 50.73
CA GLY A 2 23.67 -82.98 50.31
C GLY A 2 24.70 -83.88 49.67
N PRO A 3 25.88 -83.47 49.32
CA PRO A 3 26.87 -82.79 50.19
C PRO A 3 27.57 -81.62 49.49
N LYS A 4 28.10 -80.61 50.17
CA LYS A 4 29.38 -80.38 50.86
C LYS A 4 30.63 -80.65 49.98
N TYR A 5 31.49 -79.67 49.76
CA TYR A 5 32.87 -79.47 50.21
C TYR A 5 33.54 -78.32 49.39
N HIS A 6 34.16 -77.51 49.93
CA HIS A 6 35.36 -77.01 50.61
C HIS A 6 36.21 -76.03 49.77
N ARG A 7 36.47 -74.92 50.42
CA ARG A 7 37.69 -74.11 50.57
C ARG A 7 38.92 -74.44 49.72
N THR A 8 39.47 -73.42 49.14
CA THR A 8 40.84 -72.97 49.49
C THR A 8 41.05 -71.52 49.08
N ALA A 9 41.62 -70.75 49.99
CA ALA A 9 42.11 -69.38 49.78
C ALA A 9 43.50 -69.45 49.13
N THR A 10 43.79 -68.57 48.20
CA THR A 10 45.16 -68.21 47.90
C THR A 10 45.24 -66.71 47.67
N LEU A 11 45.92 -66.00 48.52
CA LEU A 11 46.39 -64.63 48.32
C LEU A 11 47.45 -64.63 47.22
N LEU A 12 47.27 -63.74 46.25
CA LEU A 12 48.41 -63.16 45.57
C LEU A 12 48.06 -61.77 45.18
N GLY A 13 48.77 -60.78 45.72
CA GLY A 13 48.68 -59.41 45.37
C GLY A 13 49.29 -59.14 44.01
N MET A 14 48.73 -58.17 43.29
CA MET A 14 49.49 -57.48 42.27
C MET A 14 48.76 -56.18 41.84
N LEU A 15 49.42 -55.08 42.09
CA LEU A 15 49.56 -53.91 41.25
C LEU A 15 48.31 -53.38 40.52
N MET A 16 47.78 -52.34 41.07
CA MET A 16 46.85 -51.40 40.43
C MET A 16 47.64 -50.48 39.50
N PRO A 17 47.35 -50.38 38.19
CA PRO A 17 47.76 -49.24 37.38
C PRO A 17 46.71 -48.18 37.54
N LEU A 18 47.13 -46.97 38.01
CA LEU A 18 46.38 -45.74 37.96
C LEU A 18 46.10 -45.43 36.49
N LEU A 19 44.90 -45.66 36.00
CA LEU A 19 44.38 -45.09 34.75
C LEU A 19 43.91 -43.68 35.09
N ILE A 20 44.76 -42.68 34.77
CA ILE A 20 44.37 -41.28 34.67
C ILE A 20 43.43 -41.16 33.44
N ALA A 21 42.12 -41.19 33.69
CA ALA A 21 41.14 -40.77 32.71
C ALA A 21 41.29 -39.25 32.53
N ALA A 22 42.06 -38.85 31.54
CA ALA A 22 42.01 -37.46 31.04
C ALA A 22 40.59 -37.24 30.50
N ALA A 23 39.76 -36.58 31.31
CA ALA A 23 38.48 -36.02 30.86
C ALA A 23 38.82 -34.92 29.83
N LEU A 24 38.91 -35.30 28.57
CA LEU A 24 38.76 -34.36 27.46
C LEU A 24 37.34 -33.83 27.56
N GLY A 25 37.21 -32.69 28.25
CA GLY A 25 36.05 -31.83 28.14
C GLY A 25 35.93 -31.37 26.67
N ALA A 26 35.19 -32.14 25.89
CA ALA A 26 34.70 -31.67 24.62
C ALA A 26 33.81 -30.47 24.95
N CYS A 27 34.37 -29.26 24.87
CA CYS A 27 33.55 -28.09 24.68
C CYS A 27 32.68 -28.36 23.44
N HIS A 28 31.46 -28.79 23.67
CA HIS A 28 30.42 -28.64 22.69
C HIS A 28 30.28 -27.12 22.49
N GLN A 29 31.05 -26.56 21.56
CA GLN A 29 30.65 -25.33 20.93
C GLN A 29 29.35 -25.67 20.19
N SER A 30 28.22 -25.36 20.82
CA SER A 30 26.97 -25.31 20.12
C SER A 30 27.23 -24.49 18.88
N ALA A 31 26.94 -25.04 17.70
CA ALA A 31 26.98 -24.27 16.46
C ALA A 31 26.24 -22.95 16.71
N PRO A 32 26.78 -21.81 16.27
CA PRO A 32 26.11 -20.55 16.50
C PRO A 32 24.68 -20.68 15.99
N GLU A 33 23.74 -20.38 16.87
CA GLU A 33 22.31 -20.45 16.55
C GLU A 33 22.09 -19.52 15.36
N THR A 34 21.71 -20.09 14.21
CA THR A 34 21.50 -19.32 12.99
C THR A 34 20.30 -18.42 13.20
N VAL A 35 20.52 -17.12 13.21
CA VAL A 35 19.45 -16.12 13.31
C VAL A 35 18.44 -16.37 12.19
N THR A 36 17.16 -16.39 12.53
CA THR A 36 16.06 -16.49 11.56
C THR A 36 15.09 -15.35 11.82
N LEU A 37 14.91 -14.50 10.83
CA LEU A 37 13.98 -13.37 10.89
C LEU A 37 12.58 -13.77 10.46
N ASN A 38 11.58 -13.23 11.12
CA ASN A 38 10.17 -13.31 10.76
C ASN A 38 9.79 -12.11 9.92
N TYR A 39 9.41 -12.33 8.67
CA TYR A 39 8.99 -11.30 7.76
C TYR A 39 7.49 -11.35 7.49
N LEU A 40 6.78 -10.30 7.84
CA LEU A 40 5.36 -10.14 7.55
C LEU A 40 5.20 -9.36 6.25
N ARG A 41 4.79 -10.02 5.18
CA ARG A 41 4.37 -9.40 3.94
C ARG A 41 2.89 -9.01 4.06
N LEU A 42 2.54 -7.82 3.57
CA LEU A 42 1.14 -7.40 3.49
C LEU A 42 0.40 -8.23 2.43
N GLY A 43 -0.84 -8.58 2.73
CA GLY A 43 -1.66 -9.42 1.87
C GLY A 43 -1.31 -10.90 1.94
N TRP A 44 -2.17 -11.67 1.30
CA TRP A 44 -1.99 -13.12 1.17
C TRP A 44 -0.98 -13.45 0.06
N ILE A 45 -0.14 -14.45 0.28
CA ILE A 45 0.76 -14.96 -0.74
C ILE A 45 0.05 -16.11 -1.46
N PRO A 46 -0.35 -15.92 -2.73
CA PRO A 46 -1.04 -16.96 -3.48
C PRO A 46 -0.09 -18.13 -3.79
N PRO A 47 -0.61 -19.35 -3.98
CA PRO A 47 0.22 -20.54 -4.21
C PRO A 47 1.20 -20.42 -5.38
N TYR A 48 0.85 -19.68 -6.43
CA TYR A 48 1.73 -19.47 -7.59
C TYR A 48 2.92 -18.53 -7.30
N GLU A 49 2.86 -17.69 -6.26
CA GLU A 49 3.97 -16.85 -5.81
C GLU A 49 4.90 -17.54 -4.80
N LEU A 50 4.50 -18.66 -4.21
CA LEU A 50 5.31 -19.38 -3.21
C LEU A 50 6.70 -19.75 -3.72
N PRO A 51 6.89 -20.26 -4.97
CA PRO A 51 8.23 -20.58 -5.45
C PRO A 51 9.16 -19.36 -5.54
N ALA A 52 8.64 -18.20 -5.95
CA ALA A 52 9.40 -16.95 -6.03
C ALA A 52 9.75 -16.44 -4.62
N THR A 53 8.80 -16.48 -3.69
CA THR A 53 8.98 -16.11 -2.28
C THR A 53 10.06 -16.98 -1.62
N GLU A 54 10.01 -18.28 -1.84
CA GLU A 54 11.04 -19.21 -1.34
C GLU A 54 12.41 -18.99 -2.00
N ALA A 55 12.45 -18.67 -3.30
CA ALA A 55 13.71 -18.36 -3.99
C ALA A 55 14.34 -17.09 -3.43
N LEU A 56 13.54 -16.06 -3.12
CA LEU A 56 13.97 -14.84 -2.46
C LEU A 56 14.57 -15.13 -1.07
N SER A 57 13.88 -15.93 -0.26
CA SER A 57 14.36 -16.34 1.06
C SER A 57 15.68 -17.10 0.97
N ARG A 58 15.80 -18.06 0.04
CA ARG A 58 17.05 -18.78 -0.20
C ARG A 58 18.19 -17.87 -0.65
N LYS A 59 17.90 -16.85 -1.48
CA LYS A 59 18.89 -15.86 -1.92
C LYS A 59 19.40 -15.05 -0.73
N PHE A 60 18.49 -14.51 0.09
CA PHE A 60 18.85 -13.77 1.31
C PHE A 60 19.73 -14.62 2.25
N THR A 61 19.31 -15.86 2.54
CA THR A 61 20.07 -16.76 3.42
C THR A 61 21.46 -17.07 2.88
N ARG A 62 21.62 -17.28 1.56
CA ARG A 62 22.95 -17.50 0.95
C ARG A 62 23.87 -16.28 1.06
N GLU A 63 23.31 -15.08 0.97
CA GLU A 63 24.10 -13.84 1.00
C GLU A 63 24.51 -13.42 2.43
N THR A 64 23.65 -13.72 3.42
CA THR A 64 23.81 -13.18 4.77
C THR A 64 24.08 -14.24 5.85
N GLY A 65 23.80 -15.49 5.58
CA GLY A 65 23.78 -16.56 6.61
C GLY A 65 22.55 -16.51 7.52
N VAL A 66 21.61 -15.56 7.32
CA VAL A 66 20.40 -15.36 8.13
C VAL A 66 19.21 -16.07 7.48
N GLY A 67 18.47 -16.85 8.24
CA GLY A 67 17.24 -17.49 7.80
C GLY A 67 16.10 -16.46 7.64
N LEU A 68 15.16 -16.75 6.75
CA LEU A 68 13.99 -15.90 6.54
C LEU A 68 12.72 -16.75 6.53
N ARG A 69 11.82 -16.45 7.46
CA ARG A 69 10.50 -17.07 7.58
C ARG A 69 9.40 -16.06 7.27
N HIS A 70 8.56 -16.38 6.30
CA HIS A 70 7.40 -15.55 5.97
C HIS A 70 6.24 -15.84 6.93
N LEU A 71 5.73 -14.81 7.55
CA LEU A 71 4.47 -14.85 8.27
C LEU A 71 3.31 -14.64 7.31
N ARG A 72 2.17 -15.23 7.61
CA ARG A 72 0.97 -15.10 6.77
C ARG A 72 0.29 -13.77 7.06
N GLY A 73 0.13 -12.95 6.03
CA GLY A 73 -0.75 -11.79 6.05
C GLY A 73 -2.22 -12.18 5.83
N ALA A 74 -3.12 -11.26 6.11
CA ALA A 74 -4.55 -11.41 5.82
C ALA A 74 -4.85 -11.08 4.34
N GLN A 75 -5.91 -11.68 3.82
CA GLN A 75 -6.39 -11.45 2.44
C GLN A 75 -7.42 -10.30 2.36
N GLU A 76 -7.57 -9.54 3.42
CA GLU A 76 -8.68 -8.64 3.66
C GLU A 76 -8.30 -7.17 3.42
N GLU A 77 -9.26 -6.28 3.62
CA GLU A 77 -9.11 -4.84 3.46
C GLU A 77 -8.03 -4.25 4.39
N THR A 78 -7.51 -3.08 4.05
CA THR A 78 -6.41 -2.41 4.74
C THR A 78 -6.59 -2.33 6.26
N LEU A 79 -7.81 -2.06 6.74
CA LEU A 79 -8.07 -1.95 8.19
C LEU A 79 -8.10 -3.30 8.91
N ASP A 80 -8.51 -4.37 8.23
CA ASP A 80 -8.49 -5.73 8.79
C ASP A 80 -7.05 -6.25 8.88
N GLN A 81 -6.25 -5.94 7.86
CA GLN A 81 -4.80 -6.23 7.87
C GLN A 81 -4.08 -5.47 9.00
N LEU A 82 -4.48 -4.23 9.30
CA LEU A 82 -3.95 -3.48 10.45
C LEU A 82 -4.25 -4.20 11.77
N THR A 83 -5.46 -4.72 11.91
CA THR A 83 -5.88 -5.45 13.11
C THR A 83 -5.01 -6.70 13.32
N LEU A 84 -4.80 -7.49 12.26
CA LEU A 84 -3.89 -8.65 12.30
C LEU A 84 -2.45 -8.23 12.63
N THR A 85 -1.94 -7.17 12.01
CA THR A 85 -0.59 -6.68 12.26
C THR A 85 -0.40 -6.29 13.72
N ARG A 86 -1.37 -5.61 14.33
CA ARG A 86 -1.35 -5.29 15.77
C ARG A 86 -1.31 -6.54 16.65
N GLN A 87 -2.11 -7.57 16.31
CA GLN A 87 -2.12 -8.83 17.05
C GLN A 87 -0.75 -9.51 17.00
N LEU A 88 -0.17 -9.63 15.79
CA LEU A 88 1.14 -10.23 15.60
C LEU A 88 2.26 -9.46 16.30
N LEU A 89 2.22 -8.14 16.32
CA LEU A 89 3.20 -7.33 17.07
C LEU A 89 3.11 -7.57 18.58
N GLN A 90 1.92 -7.85 19.13
CA GLN A 90 1.73 -8.17 20.55
C GLN A 90 2.29 -9.53 20.95
N GLU A 91 2.59 -10.41 19.99
CA GLU A 91 3.26 -11.70 20.25
C GLU A 91 4.74 -11.54 20.64
N GLY A 92 5.27 -10.32 20.57
CA GLY A 92 6.65 -10.02 20.96
C GLY A 92 7.67 -10.75 20.09
N GLY A 93 8.64 -11.42 20.69
CA GLY A 93 9.72 -12.09 19.98
C GLY A 93 9.31 -13.27 19.06
N SER A 94 8.05 -13.73 19.10
CA SER A 94 7.50 -14.70 18.14
C SER A 94 6.74 -14.03 16.97
N GLY A 95 6.48 -12.73 17.06
CA GLY A 95 5.88 -11.92 16.02
C GLY A 95 6.84 -11.53 14.90
N PRO A 96 6.49 -10.57 14.05
CA PRO A 96 7.34 -10.11 12.97
C PRO A 96 8.56 -9.33 13.49
N ASP A 97 9.73 -9.60 12.91
CA ASP A 97 10.93 -8.76 13.04
C ASP A 97 10.88 -7.62 12.03
N VAL A 98 10.69 -7.95 10.76
CA VAL A 98 10.48 -6.98 9.67
C VAL A 98 9.08 -7.14 9.10
N LEU A 99 8.43 -6.02 8.79
CA LEU A 99 7.07 -6.04 8.28
C LEU A 99 6.85 -5.00 7.18
N GLN A 100 6.07 -5.38 6.18
CA GLN A 100 5.46 -4.42 5.28
C GLN A 100 4.31 -3.72 6.02
N ILE A 101 4.18 -2.42 5.81
CA ILE A 101 3.21 -1.58 6.51
C ILE A 101 2.66 -0.55 5.54
N ASP A 102 1.33 -0.41 5.52
CA ASP A 102 0.67 0.62 4.72
C ASP A 102 1.08 2.03 5.21
N VAL A 103 1.19 2.97 4.29
CA VAL A 103 1.57 4.37 4.61
C VAL A 103 0.67 5.03 5.64
N THR A 104 -0.57 4.54 5.80
CA THR A 104 -1.52 5.06 6.79
C THR A 104 -1.33 4.51 8.20
N TRP A 105 -0.56 3.44 8.37
CA TRP A 105 -0.36 2.83 9.70
C TRP A 105 0.83 3.39 10.46
N LEU A 106 1.68 4.18 9.82
CA LEU A 106 2.93 4.69 10.40
C LEU A 106 2.68 5.45 11.70
N GLY A 107 1.74 6.40 11.70
CA GLY A 107 1.33 7.12 12.91
C GLY A 107 0.63 6.25 13.94
N VAL A 108 -0.12 5.24 13.47
CA VAL A 108 -0.88 4.31 14.32
C VAL A 108 0.03 3.34 15.08
N LEU A 109 1.05 2.81 14.40
CA LEU A 109 1.96 1.77 14.91
C LEU A 109 3.29 2.32 15.43
N GLN A 110 3.54 3.64 15.38
CA GLN A 110 4.82 4.26 15.74
C GLN A 110 5.40 3.80 17.07
N GLY A 111 4.53 3.47 18.05
CA GLY A 111 4.91 2.98 19.36
C GLY A 111 5.50 1.57 19.37
N ASP A 112 5.20 0.77 18.34
CA ASP A 112 5.63 -0.62 18.20
C ASP A 112 6.74 -0.79 17.15
N LEU A 113 7.23 0.33 16.58
CA LEU A 113 8.25 0.35 15.54
C LEU A 113 9.56 0.93 16.04
N THR A 114 10.66 0.41 15.49
CA THR A 114 12.03 0.87 15.77
C THR A 114 12.35 2.12 14.95
N ASP A 115 13.12 3.05 15.53
CA ASP A 115 13.70 4.17 14.79
C ASP A 115 14.81 3.69 13.85
N LEU A 116 14.60 3.85 12.56
CA LEU A 116 15.51 3.38 11.52
C LEU A 116 16.62 4.38 11.15
N ARG A 117 16.64 5.60 11.69
CA ARG A 117 17.68 6.60 11.40
C ARG A 117 19.11 6.10 11.59
N PRO A 118 19.43 5.30 12.63
CA PRO A 118 20.79 4.79 12.80
C PRO A 118 21.26 3.87 11.66
N TYR A 119 20.33 3.28 10.94
CA TYR A 119 20.61 2.31 9.86
C TYR A 119 20.42 2.87 8.46
N PHE A 120 19.58 3.91 8.29
CA PHE A 120 19.14 4.44 7.00
C PHE A 120 19.24 5.97 6.92
N ALA A 121 20.35 6.54 7.40
CA ALA A 121 20.54 8.00 7.42
C ALA A 121 20.56 8.62 6.02
N ALA A 122 21.21 7.97 5.05
CA ALA A 122 21.31 8.48 3.68
C ALA A 122 19.94 8.43 2.99
N GLU A 123 19.25 7.30 3.09
CA GLU A 123 17.93 7.07 2.50
C GLU A 123 16.91 8.05 3.10
N SER A 124 16.92 8.25 4.41
CA SER A 124 15.98 9.16 5.07
C SER A 124 16.22 10.62 4.72
N SER A 125 17.48 11.05 4.49
CA SER A 125 17.80 12.43 4.09
C SER A 125 17.51 12.72 2.62
N SER A 126 17.32 11.70 1.79
CA SER A 126 16.93 11.85 0.38
C SER A 126 15.43 11.84 0.13
N MET A 127 14.61 11.63 1.17
CA MET A 127 13.15 11.67 1.04
C MET A 127 12.69 13.09 0.74
N GLY A 128 11.83 13.23 -0.28
CA GLY A 128 11.13 14.48 -0.53
C GLY A 128 10.14 14.84 0.60
N PRO A 129 9.71 16.13 0.70
CA PRO A 129 8.92 16.61 1.85
C PRO A 129 7.66 15.80 2.15
N THR A 130 6.87 15.43 1.15
CA THR A 130 5.63 14.64 1.35
C THR A 130 5.91 13.24 1.87
N VAL A 131 6.94 12.57 1.31
CA VAL A 131 7.36 11.25 1.76
C VAL A 131 7.94 11.35 3.16
N ALA A 132 8.83 12.33 3.41
CA ALA A 132 9.41 12.55 4.73
C ALA A 132 8.33 12.79 5.79
N SER A 133 7.32 13.64 5.51
CA SER A 133 6.21 13.90 6.43
C SER A 133 5.36 12.67 6.70
N THR A 134 5.37 11.69 5.81
CA THR A 134 4.66 10.42 5.97
C THR A 134 5.48 9.42 6.78
N TYR A 135 6.76 9.23 6.45
CA TYR A 135 7.60 8.17 7.04
C TYR A 135 8.39 8.60 8.28
N ILE A 136 8.44 9.90 8.56
CA ILE A 136 9.05 10.45 9.78
C ILE A 136 7.95 10.87 10.75
N VAL A 137 7.76 10.08 11.80
CA VAL A 137 6.72 10.29 12.80
C VAL A 137 7.37 10.59 14.16
N GLY A 138 6.99 11.69 14.80
CA GLY A 138 7.58 12.07 16.08
C GLY A 138 9.11 12.24 16.04
N GLY A 139 9.67 12.63 14.89
CA GLY A 139 11.11 12.76 14.67
C GLY A 139 11.86 11.44 14.48
N LYS A 140 11.18 10.31 14.35
CA LYS A 140 11.75 8.98 14.08
C LYS A 140 11.44 8.56 12.65
N VAL A 141 12.36 7.92 11.97
CA VAL A 141 12.10 7.20 10.71
C VAL A 141 11.52 5.84 11.08
N VAL A 142 10.19 5.69 10.97
CA VAL A 142 9.49 4.50 11.45
C VAL A 142 9.37 3.41 10.39
N ALA A 143 9.58 3.75 9.12
CA ALA A 143 9.71 2.78 8.02
C ALA A 143 10.53 3.40 6.88
N ILE A 144 11.03 2.54 5.99
CA ILE A 144 11.68 2.93 4.73
C ILE A 144 10.68 2.73 3.59
N PRO A 145 10.47 3.73 2.71
CA PRO A 145 9.59 3.58 1.55
C PRO A 145 9.99 2.37 0.72
N TYR A 146 9.00 1.52 0.40
CA TYR A 146 9.22 0.30 -0.39
C TYR A 146 8.45 0.32 -1.71
N GLN A 147 7.15 0.53 -1.64
CA GLN A 147 6.28 0.69 -2.80
C GLN A 147 5.41 1.91 -2.55
N ASN A 148 5.72 3.01 -3.22
CA ASN A 148 4.89 4.21 -3.14
C ASN A 148 4.11 4.38 -4.44
N GLN A 149 2.86 4.74 -4.30
CA GLN A 149 1.92 4.93 -5.42
C GLN A 149 1.17 6.24 -5.20
N VAL A 150 0.67 6.79 -6.30
CA VAL A 150 -0.18 7.98 -6.26
C VAL A 150 -1.43 7.71 -7.08
N GLY A 151 -2.57 8.19 -6.62
CA GLY A 151 -3.79 8.10 -7.38
C GLY A 151 -3.65 8.75 -8.76
N VAL A 152 -3.99 8.00 -9.83
CA VAL A 152 -3.88 8.40 -11.24
C VAL A 152 -5.17 8.12 -11.99
N LEU A 153 -5.30 8.73 -13.16
CA LEU A 153 -6.30 8.38 -14.16
C LEU A 153 -5.70 7.40 -15.16
N GLU A 154 -6.26 6.21 -15.19
CA GLU A 154 -6.05 5.23 -16.26
C GLU A 154 -7.06 5.49 -17.37
N TYR A 155 -6.64 5.40 -18.64
CA TYR A 155 -7.51 5.72 -19.75
C TYR A 155 -7.24 4.88 -21.00
N ARG A 156 -8.27 4.71 -21.82
CA ARG A 156 -8.20 4.03 -23.13
C ARG A 156 -7.70 4.99 -24.20
N ALA A 157 -6.38 5.00 -24.43
CA ALA A 157 -5.72 5.86 -25.40
C ALA A 157 -6.21 5.63 -26.84
N ASP A 158 -6.49 4.38 -27.20
CA ASP A 158 -7.07 4.01 -28.48
C ASP A 158 -8.46 4.64 -28.71
N LEU A 159 -9.33 4.62 -27.68
CA LEU A 159 -10.66 5.24 -27.76
C LEU A 159 -10.57 6.77 -27.82
N LEU A 160 -9.68 7.39 -27.05
CA LEU A 160 -9.49 8.83 -27.14
C LEU A 160 -9.15 9.25 -28.58
N ARG A 161 -8.19 8.58 -29.22
CA ARG A 161 -7.82 8.85 -30.61
C ARG A 161 -8.97 8.57 -31.59
N GLU A 162 -9.70 7.46 -31.42
CA GLU A 162 -10.85 7.12 -32.23
C GLU A 162 -11.92 8.22 -32.21
N TYR A 163 -12.14 8.82 -31.04
CA TYR A 163 -13.13 9.88 -30.86
C TYR A 163 -12.59 11.30 -31.07
N GLY A 164 -11.34 11.42 -31.57
CA GLY A 164 -10.74 12.70 -31.98
C GLY A 164 -10.21 13.53 -30.82
N TYR A 165 -9.82 12.92 -29.72
CA TYR A 165 -9.11 13.56 -28.64
C TYR A 165 -7.61 13.31 -28.76
N ASP A 166 -6.81 14.35 -28.64
CA ASP A 166 -5.35 14.35 -28.72
C ASP A 166 -4.65 14.29 -27.35
N HIS A 167 -5.42 14.40 -26.27
CA HIS A 167 -4.93 14.31 -24.90
C HIS A 167 -5.99 13.74 -23.96
N PRO A 168 -5.59 13.16 -22.81
CA PRO A 168 -6.51 12.78 -21.75
C PRO A 168 -7.11 14.02 -21.05
N PRO A 169 -8.24 13.86 -20.31
CA PRO A 169 -8.90 14.97 -19.66
C PRO A 169 -8.02 15.60 -18.56
N ARG A 170 -7.92 16.93 -18.56
CA ARG A 170 -7.15 17.71 -17.57
C ARG A 170 -8.02 18.22 -16.42
N THR A 171 -9.32 18.35 -16.65
CA THR A 171 -10.30 18.78 -15.64
C THR A 171 -11.44 17.78 -15.52
N TRP A 172 -12.14 17.80 -14.39
CA TRP A 172 -13.31 16.95 -14.17
C TRP A 172 -14.41 17.22 -15.20
N GLU A 173 -14.57 18.46 -15.64
CA GLU A 173 -15.52 18.82 -16.69
C GLU A 173 -15.11 18.25 -18.06
N GLU A 174 -13.81 18.18 -18.36
CA GLU A 174 -13.32 17.51 -19.57
C GLU A 174 -13.57 16.01 -19.50
N LEU A 175 -13.29 15.38 -18.37
CA LEU A 175 -13.57 13.96 -18.15
C LEU A 175 -15.05 13.66 -18.37
N GLU A 176 -15.95 14.45 -17.77
CA GLU A 176 -17.40 14.29 -17.92
C GLU A 176 -17.83 14.37 -19.40
N ARG A 177 -17.34 15.37 -20.15
CA ARG A 177 -17.65 15.53 -21.58
C ARG A 177 -17.13 14.38 -22.44
N MET A 178 -15.87 13.98 -22.24
CA MET A 178 -15.26 12.87 -22.97
C MET A 178 -15.97 11.54 -22.64
N ALA A 179 -16.21 11.30 -21.34
CA ALA A 179 -16.90 10.11 -20.84
C ALA A 179 -18.29 9.96 -21.47
N VAL A 180 -19.12 10.98 -21.44
CA VAL A 180 -20.47 10.95 -22.03
C VAL A 180 -20.41 10.65 -23.52
N ARG A 181 -19.55 11.33 -24.27
CA ARG A 181 -19.44 11.16 -25.73
C ARG A 181 -19.01 9.74 -26.08
N ILE A 182 -17.95 9.24 -25.45
CA ILE A 182 -17.41 7.91 -25.76
C ILE A 182 -18.41 6.83 -25.31
N GLN A 183 -18.90 6.89 -24.08
CA GLN A 183 -19.90 5.95 -23.55
C GLN A 183 -21.13 5.84 -24.46
N THR A 184 -21.70 6.98 -24.86
CA THR A 184 -22.87 7.00 -25.75
C THR A 184 -22.57 6.34 -27.07
N SER A 185 -21.43 6.66 -27.68
CA SER A 185 -21.03 6.11 -28.97
C SER A 185 -20.73 4.62 -28.92
N GLU A 186 -20.05 4.14 -27.88
CA GLU A 186 -19.76 2.72 -27.68
C GLU A 186 -21.04 1.90 -27.43
N ARG A 187 -22.01 2.47 -26.71
CA ARG A 187 -23.33 1.84 -26.53
C ARG A 187 -24.11 1.73 -27.85
N VAL A 188 -24.05 2.74 -28.71
CA VAL A 188 -24.63 2.66 -30.07
C VAL A 188 -23.97 1.58 -30.90
N LYS A 189 -22.69 1.27 -30.70
CA LYS A 189 -21.98 0.17 -31.35
C LYS A 189 -22.31 -1.21 -30.75
N GLY A 190 -23.27 -1.31 -29.81
CA GLY A 190 -23.70 -2.56 -29.18
C GLY A 190 -23.02 -2.92 -27.88
N LYS A 191 -22.21 -2.04 -27.30
CA LYS A 191 -21.61 -2.25 -25.99
C LYS A 191 -22.51 -1.60 -24.92
N GLU A 192 -23.66 -2.19 -24.66
CA GLU A 192 -24.70 -1.63 -23.77
C GLU A 192 -24.19 -1.33 -22.35
N ASP A 193 -23.28 -2.16 -21.83
CA ASP A 193 -22.68 -2.05 -20.49
C ASP A 193 -21.31 -1.31 -20.54
N PHE A 194 -21.16 -0.33 -21.43
CA PHE A 194 -19.97 0.50 -21.48
C PHE A 194 -20.15 1.79 -20.69
N TRP A 195 -19.13 2.17 -19.88
CA TRP A 195 -19.17 3.28 -18.96
C TRP A 195 -18.07 4.31 -19.22
N GLY A 196 -18.33 5.54 -18.82
CA GLY A 196 -17.40 6.64 -18.98
C GLY A 196 -16.28 6.63 -17.96
N TYR A 197 -16.59 6.40 -16.67
CA TYR A 197 -15.62 6.47 -15.57
C TYR A 197 -15.96 5.47 -14.47
N VAL A 198 -14.97 4.71 -14.03
CA VAL A 198 -15.09 3.75 -12.93
C VAL A 198 -14.09 4.04 -11.83
N TRP A 199 -14.50 3.81 -10.59
CA TRP A 199 -13.74 4.11 -9.39
C TRP A 199 -14.27 3.36 -8.18
N PRO A 200 -13.45 3.05 -7.16
CA PRO A 200 -13.92 2.40 -5.94
C PRO A 200 -14.74 3.36 -5.10
N GLY A 201 -16.03 3.04 -4.90
CA GLY A 201 -16.99 3.87 -4.16
C GLY A 201 -17.53 3.22 -2.90
N ALA A 202 -17.17 1.98 -2.58
CA ALA A 202 -17.57 1.30 -1.36
C ALA A 202 -17.04 2.02 -0.11
N ALA A 203 -17.75 1.87 1.01
CA ALA A 203 -17.35 2.43 2.30
C ALA A 203 -16.08 1.75 2.85
N ALA A 204 -14.94 2.05 2.25
CA ALA A 204 -13.62 1.49 2.52
C ALA A 204 -12.53 2.57 2.40
N GLU A 205 -11.28 2.22 2.76
CA GLU A 205 -10.14 3.14 2.74
C GLU A 205 -9.90 3.76 1.35
N SER A 206 -10.18 3.01 0.28
CA SER A 206 -10.10 3.51 -1.10
C SER A 206 -11.04 4.69 -1.37
N LEU A 207 -12.21 4.75 -0.73
CA LEU A 207 -13.09 5.90 -0.85
C LEU A 207 -12.54 7.12 -0.11
N THR A 208 -11.80 6.93 1.00
CA THR A 208 -11.07 8.04 1.64
C THR A 208 -10.10 8.67 0.66
N CYS A 209 -9.37 7.86 -0.11
CA CYS A 209 -8.45 8.34 -1.14
C CYS A 209 -9.17 9.14 -2.21
N ASN A 210 -10.17 8.54 -2.85
CA ASN A 210 -10.91 9.16 -3.95
C ASN A 210 -11.58 10.48 -3.53
N ALA A 211 -12.26 10.48 -2.40
CA ALA A 211 -12.97 11.65 -1.90
C ALA A 211 -12.02 12.79 -1.53
N LEU A 212 -10.85 12.47 -0.98
CA LEU A 212 -9.81 13.43 -0.67
C LEU A 212 -9.20 14.04 -1.94
N GLU A 213 -8.97 13.23 -2.99
CA GLU A 213 -8.53 13.68 -4.31
C GLU A 213 -9.51 14.68 -4.92
N TRP A 214 -10.81 14.37 -4.91
CA TRP A 214 -11.85 15.28 -5.39
C TRP A 214 -11.92 16.56 -4.56
N GLN A 215 -11.85 16.44 -3.24
CA GLN A 215 -11.95 17.57 -2.30
C GLN A 215 -10.79 18.54 -2.49
N VAL A 216 -9.54 18.05 -2.54
CA VAL A 216 -8.35 18.90 -2.70
C VAL A 216 -8.32 19.52 -4.08
N ALA A 217 -8.65 18.78 -5.15
CA ALA A 217 -8.73 19.34 -6.51
C ALA A 217 -9.75 20.47 -6.64
N GLU A 218 -10.79 20.52 -5.79
CA GLU A 218 -11.77 21.62 -5.73
C GLU A 218 -11.36 22.77 -4.80
N GLY A 219 -10.19 22.68 -4.14
CA GLY A 219 -9.76 23.66 -3.14
C GLY A 219 -10.44 23.49 -1.78
N GLY A 220 -10.97 22.30 -1.51
CA GLY A 220 -11.68 21.97 -0.27
C GLY A 220 -10.78 21.57 0.90
N GLY A 221 -9.46 21.77 0.78
CA GLY A 221 -8.51 21.41 1.84
C GLY A 221 -8.42 19.91 2.11
N ARG A 222 -7.87 19.57 3.25
CA ARG A 222 -7.65 18.18 3.68
C ARG A 222 -8.77 17.72 4.62
N ILE A 223 -8.73 16.47 5.05
CA ILE A 223 -9.64 15.97 6.10
C ILE A 223 -9.28 16.67 7.43
N ILE A 224 -8.00 16.63 7.77
CA ILE A 224 -7.38 17.33 8.88
C ILE A 224 -6.10 17.95 8.32
N GLU A 225 -5.94 19.24 8.47
CA GLU A 225 -4.75 19.98 8.05
C GLU A 225 -3.54 19.60 8.92
N SER A 226 -2.34 19.95 8.48
CA SER A 226 -1.10 19.61 9.18
C SER A 226 -1.01 20.20 10.60
N ASP A 227 -1.73 21.30 10.87
CA ASP A 227 -1.81 21.95 12.18
C ASP A 227 -2.92 21.38 13.10
N GLY A 228 -3.60 20.31 12.66
CA GLY A 228 -4.71 19.69 13.35
C GLY A 228 -6.08 20.36 13.11
N THR A 229 -6.18 21.31 12.18
CA THR A 229 -7.47 21.95 11.85
C THR A 229 -8.34 21.01 11.03
N ILE A 230 -9.57 20.74 11.45
CA ILE A 230 -10.58 20.01 10.70
C ILE A 230 -11.22 20.97 9.70
N SER A 231 -11.10 20.71 8.38
CA SER A 231 -11.53 21.61 7.32
C SER A 231 -12.58 21.04 6.38
N VAL A 232 -13.14 19.86 6.64
CA VAL A 232 -14.03 19.11 5.75
C VAL A 232 -15.36 19.80 5.43
N ASN A 233 -15.87 20.64 6.36
CA ASN A 233 -17.17 21.29 6.20
C ASN A 233 -17.02 22.64 5.50
N ASN A 234 -16.79 22.63 4.20
CA ASN A 234 -16.63 23.82 3.39
C ASN A 234 -17.30 23.67 2.02
N PRO A 235 -17.63 24.79 1.34
CA PRO A 235 -18.36 24.74 0.06
C PRO A 235 -17.64 23.95 -1.05
N ALA A 236 -16.31 23.91 -1.08
CA ALA A 236 -15.55 23.25 -2.12
C ALA A 236 -15.59 21.72 -1.92
N ALA A 237 -15.39 21.21 -0.71
CA ALA A 237 -15.54 19.81 -0.36
C ALA A 237 -16.98 19.32 -0.69
N ILE A 238 -17.98 20.09 -0.30
CA ILE A 238 -19.39 19.80 -0.59
C ILE A 238 -19.64 19.68 -2.10
N ARG A 239 -19.13 20.60 -2.91
CA ARG A 239 -19.25 20.54 -4.39
C ARG A 239 -18.57 19.29 -4.95
N ALA A 240 -17.40 18.92 -4.46
CA ALA A 240 -16.67 17.74 -4.90
C ALA A 240 -17.50 16.46 -4.68
N TRP A 241 -18.06 16.28 -3.49
CA TRP A 241 -18.91 15.12 -3.18
C TRP A 241 -20.22 15.10 -3.98
N GLN A 242 -20.84 16.27 -4.20
CA GLN A 242 -22.02 16.39 -5.04
C GLN A 242 -21.71 16.04 -6.51
N ARG A 243 -20.53 16.41 -7.03
CA ARG A 243 -20.07 15.99 -8.37
C ARG A 243 -19.96 14.48 -8.45
N ALA A 244 -19.25 13.86 -7.54
CA ALA A 244 -19.08 12.39 -7.52
C ALA A 244 -20.44 11.66 -7.41
N ARG A 245 -21.35 12.15 -6.61
CA ARG A 245 -22.71 11.61 -6.51
C ARG A 245 -23.44 11.64 -7.85
N ARG A 246 -23.27 12.72 -8.66
CA ARG A 246 -23.91 12.83 -9.99
C ARG A 246 -23.33 11.85 -11.00
N TRP A 247 -22.08 11.43 -10.89
CA TRP A 247 -21.49 10.46 -11.81
C TRP A 247 -22.18 9.10 -11.77
N ILE A 248 -22.67 8.67 -10.58
CA ILE A 248 -23.31 7.38 -10.37
C ILE A 248 -24.62 7.32 -11.15
N GLY A 249 -24.74 6.32 -12.05
CA GLY A 249 -25.87 6.14 -12.97
C GLY A 249 -25.84 7.06 -14.19
N TRP A 250 -24.90 8.01 -14.29
CA TRP A 250 -24.72 8.87 -15.45
C TRP A 250 -23.51 8.45 -16.30
N ILE A 251 -22.28 8.64 -15.80
CA ILE A 251 -21.03 8.22 -16.46
C ILE A 251 -20.35 7.06 -15.74
N SER A 252 -20.80 6.72 -14.55
CA SER A 252 -20.33 5.58 -13.74
C SER A 252 -21.48 4.61 -13.52
N PRO A 253 -21.20 3.29 -13.39
CA PRO A 253 -22.23 2.28 -13.10
C PRO A 253 -23.08 2.65 -11.87
N PRO A 254 -24.36 2.29 -11.82
CA PRO A 254 -25.19 2.48 -10.63
C PRO A 254 -24.62 1.79 -9.38
N SER A 255 -23.92 0.67 -9.56
CA SER A 255 -23.25 -0.10 -8.51
C SER A 255 -21.91 0.47 -8.05
N THR A 256 -21.42 1.57 -8.62
CA THR A 256 -20.11 2.15 -8.28
C THR A 256 -19.95 2.42 -6.78
N ALA A 257 -21.03 2.81 -6.08
CA ALA A 257 -20.98 3.01 -4.63
C ALA A 257 -20.68 1.71 -3.83
N GLU A 258 -20.76 0.55 -4.45
CA GLU A 258 -20.45 -0.75 -3.86
C GLU A 258 -19.09 -1.30 -4.31
N TYR A 259 -18.44 -0.65 -5.29
CA TYR A 259 -17.19 -1.12 -5.86
C TYR A 259 -16.03 -0.95 -4.89
N ARG A 260 -15.30 -2.02 -4.69
CA ARG A 260 -13.93 -2.02 -4.17
C ARG A 260 -12.94 -1.80 -5.30
N GLU A 261 -11.66 -1.70 -5.00
CA GLU A 261 -10.62 -1.50 -6.03
C GLU A 261 -10.68 -2.56 -7.11
N ILE A 262 -10.76 -3.83 -6.72
CA ILE A 262 -10.82 -4.95 -7.68
C ILE A 262 -12.04 -4.88 -8.60
N ASP A 263 -13.19 -4.38 -8.13
CA ASP A 263 -14.39 -4.29 -8.93
C ASP A 263 -14.26 -3.23 -10.03
N SER A 264 -13.72 -2.05 -9.70
CA SER A 264 -13.47 -0.98 -10.67
C SER A 264 -12.43 -1.39 -11.70
N THR A 265 -11.33 -2.01 -11.26
CA THR A 265 -10.29 -2.57 -12.12
C THR A 265 -10.87 -3.63 -13.07
N ASN A 266 -11.70 -4.55 -12.58
CA ASN A 266 -12.34 -5.57 -13.41
C ASN A 266 -13.24 -4.98 -14.49
N VAL A 267 -13.98 -3.91 -14.21
CA VAL A 267 -14.79 -3.22 -15.22
C VAL A 267 -13.92 -2.60 -16.29
N PHE A 268 -12.85 -1.91 -15.92
CA PHE A 268 -11.93 -1.29 -16.86
C PHE A 268 -11.19 -2.34 -17.69
N ASP A 269 -10.57 -3.32 -17.07
CA ASP A 269 -9.80 -4.39 -17.71
C ASP A 269 -10.64 -5.29 -18.64
N SER A 270 -11.96 -5.35 -18.40
CA SER A 270 -12.86 -6.01 -19.34
C SER A 270 -13.20 -5.17 -20.58
N GLY A 271 -12.62 -3.98 -20.71
CA GLY A 271 -12.89 -3.07 -21.83
C GLY A 271 -14.26 -2.40 -21.76
N ARG A 272 -14.87 -2.34 -20.57
CA ARG A 272 -16.20 -1.76 -20.35
C ARG A 272 -16.19 -0.35 -19.79
N ALA A 273 -15.01 0.28 -19.70
CA ALA A 273 -14.90 1.70 -19.33
C ALA A 273 -13.82 2.40 -20.14
N VAL A 274 -13.96 3.73 -20.30
CA VAL A 274 -12.93 4.54 -20.97
C VAL A 274 -11.93 5.12 -19.97
N PHE A 275 -12.36 5.45 -18.77
CA PHE A 275 -11.53 5.97 -17.69
C PHE A 275 -11.70 5.15 -16.42
N ALA A 276 -10.59 5.00 -15.67
CA ALA A 276 -10.61 4.44 -14.32
C ALA A 276 -9.72 5.25 -13.38
N ARG A 277 -10.10 5.33 -12.10
CA ARG A 277 -9.16 5.75 -11.05
C ARG A 277 -8.36 4.52 -10.64
N ASP A 278 -7.05 4.64 -10.71
CA ASP A 278 -6.12 3.59 -10.34
C ASP A 278 -4.91 4.14 -9.56
N TRP A 279 -4.03 3.25 -9.11
CA TRP A 279 -2.81 3.62 -8.39
C TRP A 279 -1.57 3.82 -9.28
N GLY A 280 -1.74 3.71 -10.56
CA GLY A 280 -0.65 3.71 -11.53
C GLY A 280 0.20 2.43 -11.43
N GLY A 281 0.34 1.80 -12.55
CA GLY A 281 1.04 0.54 -12.72
C GLY A 281 0.73 0.01 -14.10
N GLU A 282 1.30 -1.09 -14.50
CA GLU A 282 0.82 -1.81 -15.68
C GLU A 282 -0.65 -2.18 -15.47
N PRO A 283 -1.47 -2.15 -16.52
CA PRO A 283 -2.84 -2.64 -16.45
C PRO A 283 -2.90 -4.03 -15.80
N GLY A 284 -3.65 -4.16 -14.68
CA GLY A 284 -3.62 -5.35 -13.82
C GLY A 284 -2.94 -5.13 -12.45
N GLY A 285 -2.60 -3.94 -12.14
CA GLY A 285 -2.16 -3.10 -11.02
C GLY A 285 -1.48 -3.69 -9.82
N PHE A 286 -1.89 -4.60 -9.07
CA PHE A 286 -1.23 -5.07 -7.84
C PHE A 286 -0.38 -6.33 -8.03
N SER A 287 -0.11 -6.74 -9.26
CA SER A 287 0.59 -7.98 -9.55
C SER A 287 2.00 -7.75 -10.02
N THR A 288 2.94 -8.37 -9.35
CA THR A 288 4.32 -8.57 -9.79
C THR A 288 4.44 -9.34 -11.11
N ASN A 289 3.31 -9.77 -11.68
CA ASN A 289 3.17 -10.44 -12.98
C ASN A 289 1.85 -10.04 -13.63
N GLY A 290 1.70 -8.76 -13.98
CA GLY A 290 0.47 -8.20 -14.59
C GLY A 290 -0.09 -9.05 -15.72
N GLU A 291 0.77 -9.62 -16.57
CA GLU A 291 0.38 -10.54 -17.64
C GLU A 291 -0.20 -11.86 -17.12
N GLN A 292 0.34 -12.42 -16.05
CA GLN A 292 -0.15 -13.67 -15.47
C GLN A 292 -1.46 -13.52 -14.70
N LEU A 293 -1.67 -12.42 -13.99
CA LEU A 293 -2.93 -12.17 -13.29
C LEU A 293 -4.04 -11.76 -14.25
N ARG A 294 -3.72 -11.01 -15.31
CA ARG A 294 -4.62 -10.78 -16.44
C ARG A 294 -5.01 -12.10 -17.11
N LEU A 295 -4.04 -12.96 -17.37
CA LEU A 295 -4.28 -14.29 -17.94
C LEU A 295 -5.14 -15.18 -17.03
N LEU A 296 -4.97 -15.10 -15.72
CA LEU A 296 -5.73 -15.89 -14.74
C LEU A 296 -7.16 -15.36 -14.55
N HIS A 297 -7.37 -14.05 -14.49
CA HIS A 297 -8.71 -13.46 -14.37
C HIS A 297 -9.55 -13.60 -15.65
N TRP A 298 -8.93 -13.56 -16.83
CA TRP A 298 -9.62 -13.47 -18.11
C TRP A 298 -9.44 -14.69 -19.02
N GLY A 299 -8.96 -15.81 -18.50
CA GLY A 299 -8.76 -17.01 -19.29
C GLY A 299 -7.84 -16.81 -20.52
N GLY A 300 -6.84 -15.94 -20.38
CA GLY A 300 -5.84 -15.71 -21.41
C GLY A 300 -6.20 -14.67 -22.48
N LYS A 301 -7.33 -13.95 -22.34
CA LYS A 301 -7.72 -12.90 -23.29
C LYS A 301 -7.72 -11.54 -22.60
N LEU A 302 -6.80 -10.67 -23.01
CA LEU A 302 -6.86 -9.24 -22.75
C LEU A 302 -7.55 -8.56 -23.92
N PRO A 303 -8.79 -8.12 -23.77
CA PRO A 303 -9.51 -7.47 -24.86
C PRO A 303 -9.38 -5.96 -24.84
N ILE A 304 -8.66 -5.39 -23.88
CA ILE A 304 -8.53 -3.93 -23.81
C ILE A 304 -7.50 -3.47 -24.84
N GLY A 305 -7.81 -2.36 -25.51
CA GLY A 305 -6.91 -1.71 -26.45
C GLY A 305 -5.72 -1.04 -25.74
N GLU A 306 -5.22 0.02 -26.31
CA GLU A 306 -4.08 0.75 -25.79
C GLU A 306 -4.47 1.59 -24.55
N VAL A 307 -3.76 1.38 -23.45
CA VAL A 307 -3.99 2.02 -22.16
C VAL A 307 -2.90 3.03 -21.86
N GLY A 308 -3.28 4.21 -21.34
CA GLY A 308 -2.39 5.24 -20.86
C GLY A 308 -2.69 5.64 -19.43
N TYR A 309 -1.73 6.31 -18.79
CA TYR A 309 -1.85 6.85 -17.44
C TYR A 309 -1.56 8.34 -17.45
N THR A 310 -2.30 9.09 -16.64
CA THR A 310 -2.09 10.52 -16.44
C THR A 310 -2.47 10.92 -15.02
N THR A 311 -2.20 12.16 -14.62
CA THR A 311 -2.71 12.69 -13.36
C THR A 311 -4.24 12.64 -13.34
N LEU A 312 -4.83 12.49 -12.16
CA LEU A 312 -6.27 12.72 -12.00
C LEU A 312 -6.63 14.13 -12.48
N PRO A 313 -7.84 14.35 -13.00
CA PRO A 313 -8.27 15.68 -13.41
C PRO A 313 -8.23 16.69 -12.27
N GLY A 314 -7.88 17.94 -12.58
CA GLY A 314 -8.04 19.06 -11.65
C GLY A 314 -9.48 19.53 -11.58
N GLY A 315 -9.82 20.22 -10.49
CA GLY A 315 -11.08 20.95 -10.35
C GLY A 315 -10.86 22.45 -10.46
N SER A 316 -11.25 23.20 -9.43
CA SER A 316 -10.95 24.64 -9.32
C SER A 316 -9.49 24.93 -8.96
N THR A 317 -8.73 23.90 -8.59
CA THR A 317 -7.28 23.95 -8.34
C THR A 317 -6.55 22.91 -9.18
N ALA A 318 -5.27 22.66 -8.90
CA ALA A 318 -4.47 21.67 -9.60
C ALA A 318 -4.99 20.23 -9.36
N SER A 319 -4.55 19.31 -10.23
CA SER A 319 -4.71 17.87 -10.02
C SER A 319 -4.15 17.46 -8.65
N ALA A 320 -4.83 16.52 -8.01
CA ALA A 320 -4.42 15.97 -6.71
C ALA A 320 -4.51 14.44 -6.74
N GLY A 321 -3.46 13.78 -6.25
CA GLY A 321 -3.41 12.33 -6.11
C GLY A 321 -3.00 11.94 -4.69
N THR A 322 -3.71 10.99 -4.10
CA THR A 322 -3.42 10.50 -2.76
C THR A 322 -2.19 9.61 -2.77
N LEU A 323 -1.27 9.83 -1.82
CA LEU A 323 -0.14 8.95 -1.56
C LEU A 323 -0.65 7.62 -0.99
N GLY A 324 -0.35 6.54 -1.67
CA GLY A 324 -0.54 5.17 -1.26
C GLY A 324 0.77 4.41 -1.20
N GLY A 325 0.70 3.14 -0.89
CA GLY A 325 1.84 2.23 -0.94
C GLY A 325 2.28 1.70 0.42
N LEU A 326 3.46 1.11 0.42
CA LEU A 326 3.99 0.32 1.52
C LEU A 326 5.36 0.81 1.94
N GLY A 327 5.64 0.72 3.23
CA GLY A 327 6.97 0.84 3.80
C GLY A 327 7.48 -0.49 4.38
N LEU A 328 8.78 -0.57 4.60
CA LEU A 328 9.43 -1.64 5.38
C LEU A 328 9.78 -1.09 6.75
N ALA A 329 9.20 -1.68 7.79
CA ALA A 329 9.40 -1.32 9.17
C ALA A 329 10.05 -2.46 9.96
N VAL A 330 10.66 -2.12 11.09
CA VAL A 330 11.22 -3.08 12.05
C VAL A 330 10.41 -3.01 13.34
N SER A 331 9.99 -4.17 13.82
CA SER A 331 9.34 -4.30 15.13
C SER A 331 10.28 -3.86 16.24
N ARG A 332 9.80 -3.10 17.21
CA ARG A 332 10.58 -2.76 18.41
C ARG A 332 10.91 -3.97 19.29
N TYR A 333 10.24 -5.07 19.03
CA TYR A 333 10.43 -6.33 19.76
C TYR A 333 11.46 -7.26 19.10
N SER A 334 11.96 -6.92 17.90
CA SER A 334 13.04 -7.66 17.26
C SER A 334 14.31 -7.56 18.09
N LEU A 335 15.02 -8.70 18.21
CA LEU A 335 16.31 -8.81 18.88
C LEU A 335 17.50 -8.66 17.90
N HIS A 336 17.23 -8.49 16.60
CA HIS A 336 18.21 -8.57 15.52
C HIS A 336 18.24 -7.32 14.62
N PRO A 337 18.35 -6.10 15.17
CA PRO A 337 18.15 -4.88 14.40
C PRO A 337 19.15 -4.65 13.27
N ARG A 338 20.34 -5.29 13.30
CA ARG A 338 21.30 -5.23 12.19
C ARG A 338 20.90 -6.15 11.04
N GLU A 339 20.45 -7.32 11.36
CA GLU A 339 19.95 -8.31 10.42
C GLU A 339 18.65 -7.85 9.77
N ASP A 340 17.77 -7.20 10.55
CA ASP A 340 16.55 -6.55 10.06
C ASP A 340 16.87 -5.47 9.02
N ALA A 341 17.83 -4.60 9.32
CA ALA A 341 18.29 -3.59 8.39
C ALA A 341 18.93 -4.20 7.13
N ALA A 342 19.63 -5.33 7.27
CA ALA A 342 20.19 -6.05 6.13
C ALA A 342 19.07 -6.64 5.25
N LEU A 343 17.98 -7.16 5.86
CA LEU A 343 16.82 -7.64 5.12
C LEU A 343 16.13 -6.51 4.36
N ILE A 344 15.92 -5.35 4.98
CA ILE A 344 15.33 -4.19 4.32
C ILE A 344 16.17 -3.77 3.11
N ARG A 345 17.50 -3.63 3.25
CA ARG A 345 18.39 -3.30 2.13
C ARG A 345 18.35 -4.35 1.01
N PHE A 346 18.30 -5.62 1.38
CA PHE A 346 18.16 -6.71 0.43
C PHE A 346 16.85 -6.57 -0.38
N LEU A 347 15.72 -6.37 0.29
CA LEU A 347 14.42 -6.24 -0.36
C LEU A 347 14.36 -5.01 -1.29
N LEU A 348 14.91 -3.88 -0.87
CA LEU A 348 15.01 -2.67 -1.71
C LEU A 348 15.86 -2.91 -2.96
N ARG A 349 16.99 -3.57 -2.82
CA ARG A 349 17.87 -3.91 -3.96
C ARG A 349 17.17 -4.86 -4.94
N GLU A 350 16.53 -5.91 -4.44
CA GLU A 350 15.81 -6.88 -5.29
C GLU A 350 14.68 -6.20 -6.08
N GLN A 351 14.00 -5.23 -5.47
CA GLN A 351 12.97 -4.45 -6.15
C GLN A 351 13.56 -3.59 -7.27
N ILE A 352 14.66 -2.88 -7.01
CA ILE A 352 15.35 -2.07 -8.03
C ILE A 352 15.82 -2.95 -9.18
N GLU A 353 16.47 -4.10 -8.90
CA GLU A 353 16.92 -5.02 -9.93
C GLU A 353 15.76 -5.61 -10.75
N SER A 354 14.65 -5.92 -10.11
CA SER A 354 13.45 -6.43 -10.80
C SER A 354 12.88 -5.38 -11.74
N PHE A 355 12.93 -4.13 -11.33
CA PHE A 355 12.56 -2.99 -12.15
C PHE A 355 13.49 -2.82 -13.37
N GLU A 356 14.80 -2.76 -13.17
CA GLU A 356 15.78 -2.61 -14.26
C GLU A 356 15.70 -3.74 -15.29
N LYS A 357 15.28 -4.92 -14.86
CA LYS A 357 15.04 -6.09 -15.72
C LYS A 357 13.67 -6.09 -16.40
N GLY A 358 12.80 -5.10 -16.11
CA GLY A 358 11.44 -5.03 -16.66
C GLY A 358 10.52 -6.15 -16.18
N THR A 359 10.87 -6.81 -15.06
CA THR A 359 10.07 -7.89 -14.48
C THR A 359 9.02 -7.40 -13.48
N VAL A 360 9.08 -6.13 -13.12
CA VAL A 360 8.09 -5.42 -12.29
C VAL A 360 7.80 -4.08 -12.95
N PRO A 361 6.55 -3.71 -13.14
CA PRO A 361 6.17 -2.40 -13.67
C PRO A 361 6.61 -1.29 -12.71
N ASN A 362 7.13 -0.20 -13.25
CA ASN A 362 7.76 0.82 -12.44
C ASN A 362 7.20 2.21 -12.60
N LEU A 363 6.02 2.44 -12.17
CA LEU A 363 5.63 3.81 -11.83
C LEU A 363 5.82 4.12 -10.32
N SER A 364 5.88 3.07 -9.49
CA SER A 364 5.65 3.22 -8.06
C SER A 364 6.86 3.67 -7.23
N THR A 365 8.07 3.29 -7.57
CA THR A 365 9.21 3.52 -6.63
C THR A 365 9.98 4.81 -6.89
N GLN A 366 10.13 5.22 -8.14
CA GLN A 366 10.87 6.47 -8.44
C GLN A 366 10.02 7.73 -8.32
N VAL A 367 8.70 7.61 -8.50
CA VAL A 367 7.78 8.76 -8.54
C VAL A 367 7.70 9.48 -7.22
N VAL A 368 7.86 8.78 -6.11
CA VAL A 368 7.56 9.33 -4.78
C VAL A 368 8.79 9.59 -3.92
N VAL A 369 9.93 9.02 -4.25
CA VAL A 369 11.18 9.33 -3.53
C VAL A 369 11.56 10.81 -3.69
N TYR A 370 11.10 11.49 -4.74
CA TYR A 370 11.50 12.85 -5.12
C TYR A 370 10.38 13.89 -5.15
N ASP A 371 9.31 13.74 -4.40
CA ASP A 371 8.20 14.71 -4.24
C ASP A 371 7.49 15.23 -5.50
N VAL A 372 8.06 15.09 -6.66
CA VAL A 372 7.46 15.45 -7.95
C VAL A 372 8.01 14.48 -8.98
N ALA A 373 7.42 13.31 -9.09
CA ALA A 373 7.63 12.63 -10.34
C ALA A 373 6.76 13.29 -11.39
N PRO A 374 7.32 13.62 -12.51
CA PRO A 374 6.51 13.86 -13.68
C PRO A 374 5.77 12.53 -13.94
N ILE A 375 4.46 12.52 -13.73
CA ILE A 375 3.61 11.49 -14.31
C ILE A 375 3.73 11.76 -15.81
N VAL A 376 4.65 11.04 -16.44
CA VAL A 376 4.83 11.12 -17.88
C VAL A 376 3.58 10.47 -18.44
N ASP A 377 2.80 11.23 -19.23
CA ASP A 377 1.79 10.65 -20.10
C ASP A 377 2.49 9.58 -20.96
N SER A 378 2.28 8.33 -20.63
CA SER A 378 3.01 7.19 -21.18
C SER A 378 2.82 7.07 -22.71
N HIS A 379 1.84 7.78 -23.28
CA HIS A 379 1.51 7.76 -24.69
C HIS A 379 1.85 9.04 -25.45
N ASN A 380 2.08 10.14 -24.76
CA ASN A 380 2.45 11.40 -25.39
C ASN A 380 3.96 11.64 -25.27
N ASN A 381 4.73 10.89 -26.06
CA ASN A 381 6.16 11.13 -26.29
C ASN A 381 6.45 12.49 -26.93
N SER A 382 5.51 13.44 -26.88
CA SER A 382 5.73 14.78 -27.35
C SER A 382 6.49 15.56 -26.28
N GLU A 383 7.74 15.84 -26.54
CA GLU A 383 8.60 16.82 -25.83
C GLU A 383 7.93 18.20 -25.65
N LYS A 384 6.67 18.36 -26.10
CA LYS A 384 5.87 19.59 -26.05
C LYS A 384 4.94 19.73 -24.85
N SER A 385 4.61 18.64 -24.16
CA SER A 385 3.83 18.72 -22.91
C SER A 385 4.82 18.58 -21.78
N GLY A 386 5.09 19.65 -21.04
CA GLY A 386 5.89 19.58 -19.81
C GLY A 386 5.28 18.57 -18.83
N PRO A 387 6.04 18.13 -17.82
CA PRO A 387 5.57 17.15 -16.86
C PRO A 387 4.26 17.60 -16.21
N LEU A 388 3.25 16.75 -16.23
CA LEU A 388 1.98 16.99 -15.54
C LEU A 388 2.27 16.99 -14.03
N LYS A 389 1.93 18.05 -13.35
CA LYS A 389 2.15 18.19 -11.91
C LYS A 389 0.85 17.88 -11.17
N ALA A 390 0.87 16.89 -10.31
CA ALA A 390 -0.19 16.67 -9.34
C ALA A 390 0.30 17.03 -7.93
N ILE A 391 -0.60 17.57 -7.12
CA ILE A 391 -0.36 17.70 -5.68
C ILE A 391 -0.44 16.29 -5.09
N VAL A 392 0.66 15.80 -4.50
CA VAL A 392 0.65 14.54 -3.74
C VAL A 392 0.11 14.79 -2.35
N ILE A 393 -0.93 14.04 -1.96
CA ILE A 393 -1.64 14.26 -0.70
C ILE A 393 -1.45 13.06 0.21
N SER A 394 -0.92 13.30 1.41
CA SER A 394 -0.97 12.29 2.47
C SER A 394 -2.31 12.32 3.19
N ARG A 395 -2.85 11.16 3.51
CA ARG A 395 -3.97 11.03 4.44
C ARG A 395 -3.54 11.44 5.84
N PRO A 396 -4.43 11.90 6.74
CA PRO A 396 -4.03 12.49 8.02
C PRO A 396 -3.61 11.48 9.09
N SER A 397 -3.00 10.35 8.70
CA SER A 397 -2.66 9.25 9.60
C SER A 397 -1.63 9.64 10.67
N ASN A 398 -0.66 10.50 10.36
CA ASN A 398 0.33 10.95 11.32
C ASN A 398 -0.23 12.00 12.28
N VAL A 399 -1.11 12.89 11.79
CA VAL A 399 -1.77 13.92 12.61
C VAL A 399 -2.80 13.29 13.55
N ALA A 400 -3.62 12.36 13.04
CA ALA A 400 -4.63 11.64 13.80
C ALA A 400 -4.04 10.51 14.67
N ALA A 401 -2.84 10.02 14.33
CA ALA A 401 -2.14 8.95 15.04
C ALA A 401 -3.06 7.75 15.33
N HIS A 402 -3.17 7.32 16.58
CA HIS A 402 -4.00 6.19 17.00
C HIS A 402 -5.51 6.36 16.70
N SER A 403 -5.98 7.58 16.47
CA SER A 403 -7.38 7.85 16.10
C SER A 403 -7.65 7.72 14.59
N TYR A 404 -6.61 7.49 13.75
CA TYR A 404 -6.75 7.50 12.30
C TYR A 404 -7.82 6.53 11.79
N GLU A 405 -7.89 5.33 12.35
CA GLU A 405 -8.91 4.34 11.95
C GLU A 405 -10.34 4.87 12.14
N GLN A 406 -10.61 5.59 13.22
CA GLN A 406 -11.91 6.21 13.48
C GLN A 406 -12.15 7.40 12.54
N VAL A 407 -11.10 8.20 12.28
CA VAL A 407 -11.14 9.35 11.37
C VAL A 407 -11.48 8.91 9.95
N THR A 408 -10.77 7.90 9.41
CA THR A 408 -11.02 7.43 8.05
C THR A 408 -12.39 6.77 7.91
N ARG A 409 -12.83 5.97 8.90
CA ARG A 409 -14.19 5.37 8.94
C ARG A 409 -15.28 6.42 8.96
N ALA A 410 -15.12 7.49 9.74
CA ALA A 410 -16.07 8.61 9.75
C ALA A 410 -16.09 9.32 8.39
N TYR A 411 -14.94 9.58 7.80
CA TYR A 411 -14.81 10.29 6.52
C TYR A 411 -15.43 9.48 5.37
N PHE A 412 -14.99 8.25 5.13
CA PHE A 412 -15.57 7.47 4.04
C PHE A 412 -17.05 7.12 4.29
N GLY A 413 -17.48 6.94 5.54
CA GLY A 413 -18.88 6.71 5.88
C GLY A 413 -19.77 7.92 5.54
N ALA A 414 -19.30 9.12 5.85
CA ALA A 414 -20.01 10.36 5.52
C ALA A 414 -20.11 10.55 3.99
N VAL A 415 -18.97 10.40 3.27
CA VAL A 415 -18.95 10.49 1.80
C VAL A 415 -19.87 9.43 1.17
N HIS A 416 -19.77 8.19 1.60
CA HIS A 416 -20.59 7.09 1.09
C HIS A 416 -22.09 7.35 1.29
N SER A 417 -22.48 7.92 2.43
CA SER A 417 -23.89 8.30 2.68
C SER A 417 -24.39 9.35 1.68
N VAL A 418 -23.49 10.23 1.22
CA VAL A 418 -23.82 11.20 0.16
C VAL A 418 -23.91 10.50 -1.20
N LEU A 419 -22.97 9.62 -1.53
CA LEU A 419 -22.96 8.88 -2.80
C LEU A 419 -24.21 8.04 -2.99
N THR A 420 -24.66 7.37 -1.93
CA THR A 420 -25.87 6.54 -1.94
C THR A 420 -27.17 7.35 -1.84
N GLY A 421 -27.08 8.67 -1.60
CA GLY A 421 -28.25 9.54 -1.45
C GLY A 421 -28.96 9.42 -0.09
N GLN A 422 -28.35 8.75 0.88
CA GLN A 422 -28.87 8.67 2.26
C GLN A 422 -28.83 10.04 2.97
N ARG A 423 -27.87 10.90 2.58
CA ARG A 423 -27.72 12.27 3.10
C ARG A 423 -27.43 13.26 1.99
N HIS A 424 -27.80 14.52 2.20
CA HIS A 424 -27.32 15.62 1.37
C HIS A 424 -25.88 15.99 1.76
N ALA A 425 -25.06 16.42 0.78
CA ALA A 425 -23.66 16.67 1.02
C ALA A 425 -23.38 17.74 2.11
N PRO A 426 -24.14 18.86 2.23
CA PRO A 426 -23.95 19.80 3.34
C PRO A 426 -24.21 19.17 4.73
N GLU A 427 -25.22 18.32 4.84
CA GLU A 427 -25.56 17.62 6.08
C GLU A 427 -24.46 16.63 6.44
N GLY A 428 -24.02 15.82 5.46
CA GLY A 428 -22.92 14.87 5.63
C GLY A 428 -21.63 15.52 6.08
N ALA A 429 -21.27 16.68 5.49
CA ALA A 429 -20.07 17.43 5.85
C ALA A 429 -20.16 18.02 7.28
N ALA A 430 -21.32 18.59 7.64
CA ALA A 430 -21.52 19.17 8.95
C ALA A 430 -21.55 18.12 10.09
N GLU A 431 -22.08 16.94 9.83
CA GLU A 431 -22.07 15.83 10.78
C GLU A 431 -20.68 15.23 10.93
N LEU A 432 -19.99 15.00 9.80
CA LEU A 432 -18.60 14.54 9.80
C LEU A 432 -17.69 15.48 10.61
N GLU A 433 -17.81 16.79 10.44
CA GLU A 433 -17.03 17.76 11.20
C GLU A 433 -17.21 17.56 12.71
N LYS A 434 -18.46 17.38 13.20
CA LYS A 434 -18.76 17.10 14.61
C LYS A 434 -18.15 15.78 15.09
N ASP A 435 -18.26 14.74 14.24
CA ASP A 435 -17.69 13.43 14.57
C ASP A 435 -16.16 13.50 14.66
N LEU A 436 -15.49 14.19 13.75
CA LEU A 436 -14.05 14.37 13.77
C LEU A 436 -13.59 15.16 15.00
N VAL A 437 -14.30 16.22 15.39
CA VAL A 437 -14.03 16.93 16.65
C VAL A 437 -14.14 15.99 17.85
N LYS A 438 -15.18 15.17 17.91
CA LYS A 438 -15.39 14.20 19.00
C LYS A 438 -14.29 13.13 19.05
N ILE A 439 -13.85 12.64 17.87
CA ILE A 439 -12.83 11.60 17.76
C ILE A 439 -11.44 12.13 18.15
N THR A 440 -11.09 13.34 17.69
CA THR A 440 -9.72 13.85 17.78
C THR A 440 -9.51 14.91 18.86
N GLY A 441 -10.56 15.62 19.24
CA GLY A 441 -10.48 16.81 20.07
C GLY A 441 -9.90 18.03 19.33
N PHE A 442 -9.74 17.97 18.02
CA PHE A 442 -9.16 19.04 17.22
C PHE A 442 -10.19 20.16 16.94
N ARG A 443 -9.68 21.34 16.63
CA ARG A 443 -10.52 22.50 16.29
C ARG A 443 -10.98 22.43 14.81
N THR A 444 -12.09 23.08 14.54
CA THR A 444 -12.56 23.32 13.17
C THR A 444 -12.00 24.65 12.61
N GLY A 445 -11.89 24.74 11.30
CA GLY A 445 -11.46 25.97 10.63
C GLY A 445 -11.49 25.86 9.10
N PRO A 446 -11.13 26.93 8.40
CA PRO A 446 -11.06 26.90 6.95
C PRO A 446 -9.89 26.00 6.49
N PRO A 447 -9.93 25.53 5.22
CA PRO A 447 -8.78 24.89 4.59
C PRO A 447 -7.52 25.76 4.69
N ALA A 448 -6.37 25.10 4.85
CA ALA A 448 -5.09 25.79 4.76
C ALA A 448 -4.96 26.46 3.38
N LYS A 449 -4.35 27.63 3.34
CA LYS A 449 -3.97 28.28 2.07
C LYS A 449 -2.59 27.70 1.71
N ASP A 450 -2.53 26.91 0.65
CA ASP A 450 -1.28 26.43 0.05
C ASP A 450 -0.47 27.59 -0.55
#